data_700fc071d691ba1941ebc3f505d51412
#
_entry.id   700fc071d691ba1941ebc3f505d51412
#
_cell.length_a   1.000
_cell.length_b   1.000
_cell.length_c   1.000
_cell.angle_alpha   90.00
_cell.angle_beta   90.00
_cell.angle_gamma   90.00
#
_symmetry.space_group_name_H-M   'P 1'
#
loop_
_entity.id
_entity.type
_entity.pdbx_description
1 polymer ?
#
loop_
_entity_poly.entity_id
_entity_poly.type
_entity_poly.pdbx_seq_one_letter_code
_entity_poly.pdbx_strand_id
1 'polypeptide(L)'
;MKVVWSREDELTWAPFGPAMAIDLAADLDERGEVLAWRGEVWSNGHTMRPGRAKIPTLLAASQLARPFDRPVSVDPPFAGGGGSQRNAVPGYDFPALRVECHRVLEMPLRASALRSLGAFANVFAIESLADDIARSRGEDPVAWRLRHVSDPRARAVIESVARRSSWGSARSGEGFGRGIGWARYKGAGAYCAVVAEVELTHEVRVRRLVIAADVGFAVNPDGVANQVEGGAIQAASWTLKEAVRFDRTRVADRGWESYPILRFSEVPRVEVEVLQREEEASVGAGEAAQGPTAAAIANAVRDAIGVRVRDLPITAERIAAATLAEEAQTA
;
A
#
# COMPACT_ATOMS: atom_id res chain seq x y z
N MET A 1 -2.18 -33.32 18.56
CA MET A 1 -3.49 -32.66 18.45
C MET A 1 -3.40 -31.63 17.33
N LYS A 2 -4.39 -31.59 16.42
CA LYS A 2 -4.48 -30.58 15.32
C LYS A 2 -5.69 -29.69 15.60
N VAL A 3 -5.52 -28.38 15.62
CA VAL A 3 -6.60 -27.39 15.76
C VAL A 3 -6.62 -26.57 14.45
N VAL A 4 -7.79 -26.48 13.84
CA VAL A 4 -7.98 -25.75 12.58
C VAL A 4 -9.21 -24.87 12.75
N TRP A 5 -9.03 -23.57 12.54
CA TRP A 5 -10.15 -22.64 12.49
C TRP A 5 -10.89 -22.72 11.15
N SER A 6 -12.20 -22.57 11.19
CA SER A 6 -12.98 -22.29 10.01
C SER A 6 -12.72 -20.85 9.52
N ARG A 7 -13.19 -20.50 8.33
CA ARG A 7 -13.10 -19.11 7.85
C ARG A 7 -13.89 -18.14 8.75
N GLU A 8 -15.03 -18.58 9.26
CA GLU A 8 -15.82 -17.78 10.21
C GLU A 8 -15.06 -17.55 11.51
N ASP A 9 -14.35 -18.55 12.04
CA ASP A 9 -13.51 -18.39 13.22
C ASP A 9 -12.38 -17.39 12.97
N GLU A 10 -11.71 -17.48 11.82
CA GLU A 10 -10.63 -16.55 11.47
C GLU A 10 -11.15 -15.11 11.38
N LEU A 11 -12.25 -14.87 10.64
CA LEU A 11 -12.83 -13.54 10.48
C LEU A 11 -13.39 -12.98 11.79
N THR A 12 -13.77 -13.84 12.73
CA THR A 12 -14.28 -13.40 14.06
C THR A 12 -13.15 -13.13 15.05
N TRP A 13 -12.10 -13.96 15.07
CA TRP A 13 -11.15 -14.01 16.18
C TRP A 13 -9.72 -13.65 15.80
N ALA A 14 -9.29 -13.75 14.53
CA ALA A 14 -7.97 -13.32 14.14
C ALA A 14 -7.84 -11.79 14.19
N PRO A 15 -6.64 -11.23 14.42
CA PRO A 15 -6.44 -9.79 14.35
C PRO A 15 -6.44 -9.33 12.90
N PHE A 16 -7.01 -8.15 12.67
CA PHE A 16 -6.98 -7.47 11.38
C PHE A 16 -5.77 -6.53 11.24
N GLY A 17 -5.46 -6.12 10.03
CA GLY A 17 -4.57 -4.98 9.79
C GLY A 17 -5.22 -3.69 10.33
N PRO A 18 -4.45 -2.79 10.95
CA PRO A 18 -5.00 -1.52 11.43
C PRO A 18 -5.57 -0.69 10.29
N ALA A 19 -6.70 -0.05 10.53
CA ALA A 19 -7.17 1.04 9.70
C ALA A 19 -6.24 2.26 9.88
N MET A 20 -6.05 3.03 8.81
CA MET A 20 -5.20 4.21 8.82
C MET A 20 -5.92 5.38 8.15
N ALA A 21 -5.75 6.58 8.71
CA ALA A 21 -6.07 7.84 8.07
C ALA A 21 -4.78 8.63 7.87
N ILE A 22 -4.64 9.25 6.70
CA ILE A 22 -3.40 9.93 6.31
C ILE A 22 -3.76 11.24 5.62
N ASP A 23 -3.26 12.33 6.17
CA ASP A 23 -3.37 13.66 5.57
C ASP A 23 -1.99 14.09 5.06
N LEU A 24 -1.94 14.50 3.79
CA LEU A 24 -0.72 14.96 3.14
C LEU A 24 -0.92 16.33 2.52
N ALA A 25 0.10 17.17 2.62
CA ALA A 25 0.16 18.46 1.95
C ALA A 25 1.57 18.73 1.43
N ALA A 26 1.65 19.44 0.30
CA ALA A 26 2.91 19.93 -0.25
C ALA A 26 2.78 21.41 -0.58
N ASP A 27 3.80 22.19 -0.23
CA ASP A 27 3.96 23.57 -0.70
C ASP A 27 4.79 23.54 -1.97
N LEU A 28 4.30 24.21 -3.01
CA LEU A 28 4.95 24.26 -4.31
C LEU A 28 5.38 25.69 -4.62
N ASP A 29 6.51 25.87 -5.29
CA ASP A 29 6.88 27.14 -5.87
C ASP A 29 6.12 27.42 -7.18
N GLU A 30 6.37 28.57 -7.80
CA GLU A 30 5.76 28.98 -9.07
C GLU A 30 6.09 28.03 -10.23
N ARG A 31 7.19 27.30 -10.13
CA ARG A 31 7.62 26.31 -11.12
C ARG A 31 7.04 24.91 -10.85
N GLY A 32 6.37 24.73 -9.69
CA GLY A 32 5.81 23.46 -9.25
C GLY A 32 6.82 22.53 -8.56
N GLU A 33 7.98 23.08 -8.14
CA GLU A 33 8.92 22.35 -7.31
C GLU A 33 8.40 22.23 -5.88
N VAL A 34 8.57 21.09 -5.26
CA VAL A 34 8.16 20.88 -3.87
C VAL A 34 9.12 21.58 -2.92
N LEU A 35 8.64 22.62 -2.22
CA LEU A 35 9.38 23.36 -1.21
C LEU A 35 9.31 22.70 0.17
N ALA A 36 8.13 22.17 0.51
CA ALA A 36 7.91 21.49 1.78
C ALA A 36 6.85 20.40 1.62
N TRP A 37 7.03 19.33 2.38
CA TRP A 37 6.08 18.21 2.47
C TRP A 37 5.67 18.02 3.92
N ARG A 38 4.36 17.89 4.14
CA ARG A 38 3.78 17.63 5.46
C ARG A 38 2.92 16.39 5.39
N GLY A 39 3.01 15.55 6.41
CA GLY A 39 2.19 14.35 6.54
C GLY A 39 1.77 14.10 7.98
N GLU A 40 0.52 13.74 8.18
CA GLU A 40 -0.01 13.26 9.44
C GLU A 40 -0.67 11.90 9.23
N VAL A 41 -0.35 10.96 10.13
CA VAL A 41 -0.80 9.56 10.05
C VAL A 41 -1.48 9.19 11.36
N TRP A 42 -2.72 8.74 11.32
CA TRP A 42 -3.45 8.17 12.45
C TRP A 42 -3.63 6.68 12.24
N SER A 43 -3.26 5.87 13.24
CA SER A 43 -3.37 4.41 13.15
C SER A 43 -3.39 3.76 14.54
N ASN A 44 -4.02 2.60 14.67
CA ASN A 44 -3.70 1.69 15.77
C ASN A 44 -2.26 1.15 15.61
N GLY A 45 -1.72 0.59 16.68
CA GLY A 45 -0.42 -0.09 16.60
C GLY A 45 -0.48 -1.35 15.71
N HIS A 46 0.63 -1.68 15.09
CA HIS A 46 0.73 -2.76 14.10
C HIS A 46 1.24 -4.09 14.67
N THR A 47 1.30 -4.27 15.99
CA THR A 47 1.68 -5.57 16.56
C THR A 47 0.95 -5.88 17.84
N MET A 48 0.46 -7.10 17.94
CA MET A 48 -0.14 -7.71 19.13
C MET A 48 0.37 -9.15 19.27
N ARG A 49 1.61 -9.39 18.88
CA ARG A 49 2.20 -10.75 18.90
C ARG A 49 2.45 -11.21 20.34
N PRO A 50 2.18 -12.49 20.66
CA PRO A 50 2.54 -13.09 21.94
C PRO A 50 4.06 -12.96 22.22
N GLY A 51 4.42 -12.92 23.52
CA GLY A 51 5.82 -12.95 23.96
C GLY A 51 6.50 -11.58 24.06
N ARG A 52 5.91 -10.50 23.55
CA ARG A 52 6.46 -9.13 23.69
C ARG A 52 5.70 -8.25 24.69
N ALA A 53 4.48 -8.63 25.05
CA ALA A 53 3.72 -7.96 26.08
C ALA A 53 4.00 -8.61 27.45
N LYS A 54 3.94 -7.81 28.53
CA LYS A 54 4.05 -8.31 29.91
C LYS A 54 2.81 -9.07 30.39
N ILE A 55 1.74 -9.04 29.58
CA ILE A 55 0.46 -9.72 29.85
C ILE A 55 0.18 -10.72 28.72
N PRO A 56 -0.63 -11.75 28.98
CA PRO A 56 -1.04 -12.69 27.94
C PRO A 56 -1.78 -11.97 26.80
N THR A 57 -1.34 -12.20 25.57
CA THR A 57 -1.98 -11.67 24.35
C THR A 57 -2.91 -12.69 23.69
N LEU A 58 -3.18 -13.81 24.38
CA LEU A 58 -4.09 -14.84 23.92
C LEU A 58 -5.55 -14.41 24.16
N LEU A 59 -6.43 -14.71 23.21
CA LEU A 59 -7.86 -14.38 23.32
C LEU A 59 -8.51 -14.92 24.58
N ALA A 60 -8.21 -16.18 24.93
CA ALA A 60 -8.76 -16.82 26.11
C ALA A 60 -8.44 -16.07 27.43
N ALA A 61 -7.36 -15.30 27.49
CA ALA A 61 -6.94 -14.58 28.67
C ALA A 61 -7.98 -13.54 29.13
N SER A 62 -8.70 -12.92 28.20
CA SER A 62 -9.76 -11.96 28.48
C SER A 62 -11.12 -12.60 28.82
N GLN A 63 -11.24 -13.92 28.71
CA GLN A 63 -12.46 -14.70 28.96
C GLN A 63 -12.37 -15.55 30.21
N LEU A 64 -11.30 -15.45 30.97
CA LEU A 64 -11.13 -16.17 32.24
C LEU A 64 -12.06 -15.60 33.31
N ALA A 65 -12.36 -16.39 34.38
CA ALA A 65 -13.11 -15.92 35.53
C ALA A 65 -12.46 -14.69 36.20
N ARG A 66 -11.13 -14.58 36.12
CA ARG A 66 -10.35 -13.39 36.47
C ARG A 66 -9.63 -12.94 35.21
N PRO A 67 -10.26 -12.12 34.35
CA PRO A 67 -9.71 -11.75 33.07
C PRO A 67 -8.47 -10.88 33.21
N PHE A 68 -7.55 -11.04 32.29
CA PHE A 68 -6.48 -10.05 32.05
C PHE A 68 -7.03 -8.89 31.25
N ASP A 69 -6.44 -7.72 31.45
CA ASP A 69 -6.74 -6.55 30.62
C ASP A 69 -6.50 -6.86 29.14
N ARG A 70 -7.36 -6.31 28.29
CA ARG A 70 -7.16 -6.44 26.85
C ARG A 70 -5.91 -5.67 26.43
N PRO A 71 -4.94 -6.32 25.79
CA PRO A 71 -3.75 -5.61 25.32
C PRO A 71 -4.14 -4.63 24.21
N VAL A 72 -3.51 -3.46 24.22
CA VAL A 72 -3.56 -2.49 23.12
C VAL A 72 -2.41 -2.80 22.17
N SER A 73 -2.68 -2.77 20.85
CA SER A 73 -1.64 -2.98 19.86
C SER A 73 -0.59 -1.86 19.92
N VAL A 74 0.67 -2.23 19.72
CA VAL A 74 1.81 -1.31 19.73
C VAL A 74 2.52 -1.35 18.39
N ASP A 75 3.33 -0.34 18.10
CA ASP A 75 4.19 -0.40 16.93
C ASP A 75 5.51 -1.14 17.23
N PRO A 76 6.08 -1.85 16.25
CA PRO A 76 7.47 -2.26 16.32
C PRO A 76 8.38 -1.04 16.51
N PRO A 77 9.58 -1.20 17.13
CA PRO A 77 10.53 -0.11 17.30
C PRO A 77 10.87 0.57 15.96
N PHE A 78 11.03 1.89 15.97
CA PHE A 78 11.36 2.66 14.76
C PHE A 78 12.67 2.17 14.10
N ALA A 79 13.68 1.82 14.89
CA ALA A 79 14.92 1.21 14.38
C ALA A 79 14.72 -0.10 13.61
N GLY A 80 13.59 -0.80 13.85
CA GLY A 80 13.15 -1.98 13.07
C GLY A 80 12.24 -1.63 11.88
N GLY A 81 12.10 -0.36 11.56
CA GLY A 81 11.25 0.16 10.49
C GLY A 81 9.85 0.57 10.94
N GLY A 82 9.56 0.57 12.24
CA GLY A 82 8.27 1.01 12.78
C GLY A 82 7.07 0.15 12.37
N GLY A 83 5.88 0.65 12.67
CA GLY A 83 4.58 0.06 12.31
C GLY A 83 3.74 1.04 11.51
N SER A 84 2.95 1.87 12.18
CA SER A 84 2.13 2.92 11.56
C SER A 84 2.96 3.91 10.74
N GLN A 85 4.14 4.25 11.22
CA GLN A 85 5.07 5.19 10.58
C GLN A 85 5.94 4.56 9.48
N ARG A 86 5.77 3.27 9.18
CA ARG A 86 6.55 2.60 8.13
C ARG A 86 6.29 3.20 6.76
N ASN A 87 7.35 3.74 6.13
CA ASN A 87 7.25 4.49 4.88
C ASN A 87 6.36 5.76 4.94
N ALA A 88 6.09 6.32 6.12
CA ALA A 88 5.39 7.60 6.22
C ALA A 88 6.24 8.79 5.72
N VAL A 89 7.56 8.67 5.79
CA VAL A 89 8.49 9.61 5.16
C VAL A 89 8.63 9.24 3.68
N PRO A 90 8.34 10.18 2.75
CA PRO A 90 8.49 9.92 1.32
C PRO A 90 9.94 9.65 0.93
N GLY A 91 10.14 8.83 -0.09
CA GLY A 91 11.46 8.50 -0.64
C GLY A 91 12.00 9.53 -1.62
N TYR A 92 11.54 10.78 -1.57
CA TYR A 92 11.91 11.88 -2.45
C TYR A 92 12.85 12.87 -1.75
N ASP A 93 13.68 13.55 -2.53
CA ASP A 93 14.65 14.55 -2.06
C ASP A 93 13.99 15.93 -1.85
N PHE A 94 12.96 15.99 -1.01
CA PHE A 94 12.30 17.26 -0.72
C PHE A 94 13.10 18.09 0.29
N PRO A 95 13.19 19.43 0.12
CA PRO A 95 14.05 20.28 0.94
C PRO A 95 13.56 20.38 2.41
N ALA A 96 12.26 20.28 2.65
CA ALA A 96 11.67 20.32 3.99
C ALA A 96 10.63 19.21 4.16
N LEU A 97 10.76 18.46 5.25
CA LEU A 97 9.87 17.34 5.57
C LEU A 97 9.39 17.46 7.02
N ARG A 98 8.07 17.33 7.22
CA ARG A 98 7.47 17.14 8.54
C ARG A 98 6.47 16.01 8.46
N VAL A 99 6.70 14.94 9.22
CA VAL A 99 5.80 13.79 9.30
C VAL A 99 5.52 13.49 10.76
N GLU A 100 4.25 13.45 11.13
CA GLU A 100 3.78 13.13 12.46
C GLU A 100 2.90 11.88 12.42
N CYS A 101 3.06 11.02 13.42
CA CYS A 101 2.28 9.79 13.53
C CYS A 101 1.57 9.75 14.89
N HIS A 102 0.26 9.67 14.84
CA HIS A 102 -0.64 9.66 15.98
C HIS A 102 -1.16 8.25 16.22
N ARG A 103 -0.77 7.65 17.34
CA ARG A 103 -1.29 6.33 17.69
C ARG A 103 -2.68 6.44 18.29
N VAL A 104 -3.66 5.85 17.62
CA VAL A 104 -5.04 5.71 18.10
C VAL A 104 -5.09 4.52 19.07
N LEU A 105 -5.51 4.76 20.31
CA LEU A 105 -5.58 3.72 21.34
C LEU A 105 -6.92 2.98 21.33
N GLU A 106 -7.99 3.65 20.91
CA GLU A 106 -9.28 3.01 20.72
C GLU A 106 -9.20 1.99 19.60
N MET A 107 -9.59 0.77 19.90
CA MET A 107 -9.43 -0.37 18.99
C MET A 107 -10.73 -1.19 19.02
N PRO A 108 -11.69 -0.87 18.16
CA PRO A 108 -12.97 -1.60 18.10
C PRO A 108 -12.78 -3.04 17.65
N LEU A 109 -11.79 -3.29 16.79
CA LEU A 109 -11.34 -4.61 16.38
C LEU A 109 -9.92 -4.85 16.87
N ARG A 110 -9.57 -6.09 17.15
CA ARG A 110 -8.20 -6.45 17.46
C ARG A 110 -7.31 -6.25 16.24
N ALA A 111 -6.34 -5.36 16.35
CA ALA A 111 -5.42 -5.05 15.26
C ALA A 111 -4.03 -5.62 15.51
N SER A 112 -3.38 -6.14 14.46
CA SER A 112 -1.99 -6.60 14.48
C SER A 112 -1.37 -6.45 13.09
N ALA A 113 -0.11 -6.89 12.94
CA ALA A 113 0.61 -6.77 11.67
C ALA A 113 -0.10 -7.51 10.54
N LEU A 114 -0.44 -6.78 9.50
CA LEU A 114 -0.68 -7.30 8.17
C LEU A 114 0.60 -7.10 7.36
N ARG A 115 0.83 -7.88 6.32
CA ARG A 115 2.02 -7.80 5.45
C ARG A 115 2.26 -6.35 5.00
N SER A 116 3.48 -5.85 5.11
CA SER A 116 3.88 -4.47 4.82
C SER A 116 3.53 -3.41 5.90
N LEU A 117 2.70 -3.72 6.90
CA LEU A 117 2.30 -2.81 7.97
C LEU A 117 1.79 -1.46 7.40
N GLY A 118 2.23 -0.33 7.98
CA GLY A 118 1.84 0.99 7.53
C GLY A 118 2.33 1.37 6.13
N ALA A 119 3.33 0.68 5.58
CA ALA A 119 3.84 1.00 4.25
C ALA A 119 2.78 0.86 3.14
N PHE A 120 1.81 -0.04 3.28
CA PHE A 120 0.73 -0.17 2.31
C PHE A 120 -0.04 1.15 2.14
N ALA A 121 -0.55 1.71 3.23
CA ALA A 121 -1.34 2.92 3.19
C ALA A 121 -0.49 4.19 2.99
N ASN A 122 0.69 4.28 3.64
CA ASN A 122 1.55 5.43 3.52
C ASN A 122 2.08 5.62 2.09
N VAL A 123 2.55 4.55 1.45
CA VAL A 123 3.02 4.64 0.05
C VAL A 123 1.86 4.93 -0.91
N PHE A 124 0.68 4.33 -0.69
CA PHE A 124 -0.53 4.67 -1.45
C PHE A 124 -0.81 6.18 -1.40
N ALA A 125 -0.82 6.78 -0.21
CA ALA A 125 -1.11 8.20 -0.04
C ALA A 125 0.00 9.09 -0.66
N ILE A 126 1.28 8.80 -0.37
CA ILE A 126 2.43 9.57 -0.87
C ILE A 126 2.47 9.57 -2.39
N GLU A 127 2.37 8.40 -2.99
CA GLU A 127 2.47 8.24 -4.45
C GLU A 127 1.23 8.77 -5.18
N SER A 128 0.06 8.80 -4.50
CA SER A 128 -1.13 9.46 -5.02
C SER A 128 -0.97 10.98 -5.09
N LEU A 129 -0.45 11.61 -4.02
CA LEU A 129 -0.18 13.05 -4.03
C LEU A 129 0.94 13.41 -5.02
N ALA A 130 2.00 12.61 -5.10
CA ALA A 130 3.08 12.79 -6.07
C ALA A 130 2.57 12.75 -7.53
N ASP A 131 1.65 11.83 -7.82
CA ASP A 131 1.00 11.73 -9.13
C ASP A 131 0.09 12.94 -9.42
N ASP A 132 -0.68 13.41 -8.41
CA ASP A 132 -1.54 14.59 -8.55
C ASP A 132 -0.71 15.86 -8.79
N ILE A 133 0.44 16.03 -8.10
CA ILE A 133 1.35 17.16 -8.32
C ILE A 133 1.90 17.12 -9.75
N ALA A 134 2.43 15.98 -10.20
CA ALA A 134 2.96 15.83 -11.56
C ALA A 134 1.89 16.21 -12.61
N ARG A 135 0.69 15.64 -12.50
CA ARG A 135 -0.40 15.88 -13.45
C ARG A 135 -0.93 17.31 -13.41
N SER A 136 -1.01 17.95 -12.25
CA SER A 136 -1.44 19.35 -12.12
C SER A 136 -0.52 20.32 -12.89
N ARG A 137 0.71 19.89 -13.14
CA ARG A 137 1.72 20.63 -13.92
C ARG A 137 1.84 20.18 -15.36
N GLY A 138 1.05 19.20 -15.78
CA GLY A 138 1.18 18.58 -17.12
C GLY A 138 2.47 17.81 -17.29
N GLU A 139 3.16 17.45 -16.20
CA GLU A 139 4.40 16.70 -16.23
C GLU A 139 4.14 15.19 -16.26
N ASP A 140 4.97 14.45 -16.99
CA ASP A 140 4.92 12.99 -16.98
C ASP A 140 5.23 12.43 -15.58
N PRO A 141 4.38 11.56 -15.01
CA PRO A 141 4.57 11.03 -13.67
C PRO A 141 5.89 10.28 -13.43
N VAL A 142 6.47 9.65 -14.45
CA VAL A 142 7.79 8.99 -14.36
C VAL A 142 8.89 10.03 -14.35
N ALA A 143 8.83 11.02 -15.26
CA ALA A 143 9.81 12.09 -15.34
C ALA A 143 9.84 12.90 -14.04
N TRP A 144 8.67 13.23 -13.47
CA TRP A 144 8.55 13.92 -12.20
C TRP A 144 9.26 13.14 -11.06
N ARG A 145 9.01 11.84 -10.96
CA ARG A 145 9.65 11.00 -9.94
C ARG A 145 11.17 10.96 -10.10
N LEU A 146 11.64 10.76 -11.31
CA LEU A 146 13.09 10.74 -11.60
C LEU A 146 13.79 12.07 -11.30
N ARG A 147 13.08 13.19 -11.42
CA ARG A 147 13.61 14.51 -11.07
C ARG A 147 13.77 14.71 -9.55
N HIS A 148 12.91 14.09 -8.76
CA HIS A 148 12.89 14.22 -7.30
C HIS A 148 13.58 13.06 -6.55
N VAL A 149 14.30 12.19 -7.24
CA VAL A 149 15.01 11.05 -6.64
C VAL A 149 16.46 11.05 -7.10
N SER A 150 17.39 11.23 -6.17
CA SER A 150 18.84 11.15 -6.44
C SER A 150 19.41 9.73 -6.23
N ASP A 151 18.79 8.90 -5.40
CA ASP A 151 19.23 7.52 -5.13
C ASP A 151 19.27 6.69 -6.42
N PRO A 152 20.46 6.22 -6.86
CA PRO A 152 20.61 5.53 -8.14
C PRO A 152 19.88 4.18 -8.18
N ARG A 153 19.67 3.51 -7.04
CA ARG A 153 18.93 2.26 -6.97
C ARG A 153 17.43 2.49 -7.11
N ALA A 154 16.91 3.55 -6.50
CA ALA A 154 15.52 3.98 -6.68
C ALA A 154 15.25 4.37 -8.13
N ARG A 155 16.14 5.18 -8.73
CA ARG A 155 16.06 5.54 -10.16
C ARG A 155 16.03 4.28 -11.05
N ALA A 156 16.92 3.32 -10.79
CA ALA A 156 17.02 2.11 -11.60
C ALA A 156 15.72 1.28 -11.61
N VAL A 157 15.00 1.13 -10.49
CA VAL A 157 13.72 0.42 -10.48
C VAL A 157 12.61 1.21 -11.19
N ILE A 158 12.58 2.55 -11.06
CA ILE A 158 11.63 3.42 -11.76
C ILE A 158 11.86 3.37 -13.29
N GLU A 159 13.10 3.53 -13.73
CA GLU A 159 13.50 3.46 -15.14
C GLU A 159 13.22 2.07 -15.74
N SER A 160 13.45 1.00 -14.97
CA SER A 160 13.19 -0.36 -15.41
C SER A 160 11.70 -0.58 -15.70
N VAL A 161 10.81 -0.23 -14.76
CA VAL A 161 9.36 -0.43 -15.00
C VAL A 161 8.85 0.45 -16.13
N ALA A 162 9.34 1.69 -16.26
CA ALA A 162 8.97 2.59 -17.35
C ALA A 162 9.35 2.00 -18.72
N ARG A 163 10.57 1.50 -18.86
CA ARG A 163 11.05 0.84 -20.09
C ARG A 163 10.24 -0.43 -20.40
N ARG A 164 10.08 -1.33 -19.42
CA ARG A 164 9.43 -2.64 -19.61
C ARG A 164 7.92 -2.54 -19.84
N SER A 165 7.27 -1.54 -19.27
CA SER A 165 5.85 -1.26 -19.51
C SER A 165 5.61 -0.48 -20.80
N SER A 166 6.66 -0.05 -21.51
CA SER A 166 6.54 0.87 -22.64
C SER A 166 5.77 2.13 -22.25
N TRP A 167 6.15 2.78 -21.14
CA TRP A 167 5.40 3.85 -20.46
C TRP A 167 4.89 4.94 -21.42
N GLY A 168 5.70 5.46 -22.30
CA GLY A 168 5.32 6.54 -23.23
C GLY A 168 4.49 6.10 -24.46
N SER A 169 4.15 4.80 -24.60
CA SER A 169 3.39 4.32 -25.75
C SER A 169 1.91 4.74 -25.66
N ALA A 170 1.27 4.90 -26.83
CA ALA A 170 -0.16 5.19 -26.90
C ALA A 170 -0.98 4.11 -26.18
N ARG A 171 -2.04 4.55 -25.48
CA ARG A 171 -3.00 3.67 -24.84
C ARG A 171 -4.10 3.31 -25.81
N SER A 172 -4.69 2.15 -25.65
CA SER A 172 -5.80 1.70 -26.49
C SER A 172 -7.08 1.56 -25.66
N GLY A 173 -8.11 2.35 -26.00
CA GLY A 173 -9.46 2.18 -25.51
C GLY A 173 -9.89 3.19 -24.44
N GLU A 174 -11.19 3.45 -24.41
CA GLU A 174 -11.85 4.20 -23.35
C GLU A 174 -11.84 3.36 -22.04
N GLY A 175 -11.66 4.03 -20.91
CA GLY A 175 -11.59 3.37 -19.60
C GLY A 175 -10.25 2.70 -19.28
N PHE A 176 -9.26 2.77 -20.17
CA PHE A 176 -7.90 2.30 -19.89
C PHE A 176 -7.07 3.36 -19.17
N GLY A 177 -6.35 2.95 -18.13
CA GLY A 177 -5.41 3.81 -17.44
C GLY A 177 -4.12 3.11 -17.08
N ARG A 178 -3.06 3.89 -16.93
CA ARG A 178 -1.73 3.45 -16.52
C ARG A 178 -1.22 4.32 -15.39
N GLY A 179 -0.70 3.70 -14.34
CA GLY A 179 -0.17 4.40 -13.18
C GLY A 179 1.11 3.77 -12.67
N ILE A 180 1.92 4.57 -12.02
CA ILE A 180 3.18 4.16 -11.41
C ILE A 180 3.15 4.43 -9.91
N GLY A 181 3.82 3.57 -9.12
CA GLY A 181 4.15 3.78 -7.73
C GLY A 181 5.48 3.14 -7.40
N TRP A 182 6.23 3.72 -6.44
CA TRP A 182 7.50 3.18 -6.00
C TRP A 182 7.73 3.40 -4.51
N ALA A 183 8.63 2.63 -3.91
CA ALA A 183 9.13 2.87 -2.57
C ALA A 183 10.44 2.11 -2.32
N ARG A 184 11.24 2.63 -1.37
CA ARG A 184 12.26 1.87 -0.67
C ARG A 184 11.65 1.39 0.65
N TYR A 185 11.37 0.10 0.78
CA TYR A 185 10.71 -0.44 1.95
C TYR A 185 11.48 -0.15 3.25
N LYS A 186 10.81 0.38 4.26
CA LYS A 186 11.40 0.82 5.56
C LYS A 186 12.45 1.94 5.44
N GLY A 187 12.58 2.60 4.30
CA GLY A 187 13.68 3.55 4.04
C GLY A 187 15.08 2.93 3.98
N ALA A 188 15.21 1.62 4.24
CA ALA A 188 16.50 0.92 4.30
C ALA A 188 16.48 -0.48 3.69
N GLY A 189 15.30 -0.97 3.26
CA GLY A 189 15.11 -2.30 2.66
C GLY A 189 15.12 -2.28 1.14
N ALA A 190 14.39 -3.23 0.55
CA ALA A 190 14.29 -3.38 -0.89
C ALA A 190 13.63 -2.17 -1.56
N TYR A 191 14.10 -1.84 -2.75
CA TYR A 191 13.45 -0.90 -3.66
C TYR A 191 12.46 -1.67 -4.53
N CYS A 192 11.31 -1.11 -4.74
CA CYS A 192 10.30 -1.68 -5.63
C CYS A 192 9.56 -0.57 -6.36
N ALA A 193 9.42 -0.71 -7.67
CA ALA A 193 8.56 0.13 -8.48
C ALA A 193 7.58 -0.75 -9.25
N VAL A 194 6.37 -0.26 -9.44
CA VAL A 194 5.27 -0.95 -10.10
C VAL A 194 4.61 -0.02 -11.11
N VAL A 195 4.38 -0.50 -12.31
CA VAL A 195 3.44 0.09 -13.27
C VAL A 195 2.23 -0.83 -13.35
N ALA A 196 1.05 -0.27 -13.10
CA ALA A 196 -0.23 -0.94 -13.26
C ALA A 196 -0.94 -0.46 -14.53
N GLU A 197 -1.55 -1.39 -15.25
CA GLU A 197 -2.49 -1.15 -16.36
C GLU A 197 -3.87 -1.63 -15.91
N VAL A 198 -4.84 -0.72 -15.92
CA VAL A 198 -6.22 -1.01 -15.53
C VAL A 198 -7.18 -0.78 -16.67
N GLU A 199 -8.29 -1.47 -16.61
CA GLU A 199 -9.47 -1.26 -17.43
C GLU A 199 -10.66 -1.05 -16.50
N LEU A 200 -11.38 0.04 -16.69
CA LEU A 200 -12.61 0.34 -15.99
C LEU A 200 -13.79 0.14 -16.92
N THR A 201 -14.66 -0.80 -16.55
CA THR A 201 -15.96 -1.03 -17.19
C THR A 201 -17.06 -0.85 -16.13
N HIS A 202 -17.54 -1.92 -15.53
CA HIS A 202 -18.44 -1.89 -14.38
C HIS A 202 -17.67 -1.91 -13.06
N GLU A 203 -16.46 -2.44 -13.08
CA GLU A 203 -15.51 -2.50 -11.97
C GLU A 203 -14.10 -2.22 -12.48
N VAL A 204 -13.19 -1.90 -11.56
CA VAL A 204 -11.77 -1.77 -11.87
C VAL A 204 -11.17 -3.16 -12.04
N ARG A 205 -10.58 -3.41 -13.21
CA ARG A 205 -9.84 -4.63 -13.49
C ARG A 205 -8.39 -4.31 -13.76
N VAL A 206 -7.49 -4.84 -12.93
CA VAL A 206 -6.06 -4.77 -13.21
C VAL A 206 -5.73 -5.80 -14.30
N ARG A 207 -5.22 -5.33 -15.42
CA ARG A 207 -4.86 -6.19 -16.55
C ARG A 207 -3.43 -6.68 -16.46
N ARG A 208 -2.54 -5.79 -16.05
CA ARG A 208 -1.11 -6.07 -16.02
C ARG A 208 -0.42 -5.28 -14.90
N LEU A 209 0.55 -5.93 -14.25
CA LEU A 209 1.49 -5.33 -13.34
C LEU A 209 2.90 -5.59 -13.85
N VAL A 210 3.66 -4.54 -14.09
CA VAL A 210 5.08 -4.60 -14.44
C VAL A 210 5.86 -4.11 -13.23
N ILE A 211 6.76 -4.93 -12.71
CA ILE A 211 7.42 -4.69 -11.44
C ILE A 211 8.93 -4.82 -11.60
N ALA A 212 9.67 -3.89 -11.02
CA ALA A 212 11.11 -4.01 -10.81
C ALA A 212 11.41 -3.98 -9.32
N ALA A 213 12.23 -4.91 -8.84
CA ALA A 213 12.67 -4.99 -7.46
C ALA A 213 14.18 -5.08 -7.38
N ASP A 214 14.77 -4.31 -6.47
CA ASP A 214 16.19 -4.35 -6.12
C ASP A 214 16.31 -4.70 -4.63
N VAL A 215 16.80 -5.90 -4.37
CA VAL A 215 16.99 -6.46 -3.02
C VAL A 215 18.48 -6.54 -2.64
N GLY A 216 19.35 -5.82 -3.35
CA GLY A 216 20.78 -6.03 -3.28
C GLY A 216 21.16 -7.35 -3.95
N PHE A 217 22.08 -8.11 -3.36
CA PHE A 217 22.40 -9.44 -3.85
C PHE A 217 21.22 -10.40 -3.66
N ALA A 218 20.58 -10.80 -4.74
CA ALA A 218 19.50 -11.77 -4.71
C ALA A 218 20.06 -13.18 -4.74
N VAL A 219 20.14 -13.83 -3.57
CA VAL A 219 20.65 -15.21 -3.43
C VAL A 219 19.81 -16.21 -4.23
N ASN A 220 18.49 -15.98 -4.28
CA ASN A 220 17.55 -16.77 -5.08
C ASN A 220 16.63 -15.82 -5.84
N PRO A 221 16.99 -15.41 -7.07
CA PRO A 221 16.18 -14.46 -7.87
C PRO A 221 14.77 -14.94 -8.15
N ASP A 222 14.58 -16.23 -8.40
CA ASP A 222 13.26 -16.83 -8.62
C ASP A 222 12.38 -16.74 -7.35
N GLY A 223 12.94 -17.05 -6.20
CA GLY A 223 12.27 -16.88 -4.91
C GLY A 223 11.92 -15.42 -4.61
N VAL A 224 12.79 -14.46 -4.98
CA VAL A 224 12.49 -13.02 -4.87
C VAL A 224 11.34 -12.64 -5.79
N ALA A 225 11.37 -13.07 -7.05
CA ALA A 225 10.31 -12.79 -8.02
C ALA A 225 8.95 -13.32 -7.52
N ASN A 226 8.90 -14.55 -7.03
CA ASN A 226 7.68 -15.15 -6.45
C ASN A 226 7.16 -14.36 -5.23
N GLN A 227 8.05 -13.86 -4.35
CA GLN A 227 7.64 -13.03 -3.21
C GLN A 227 7.06 -11.70 -3.65
N VAL A 228 7.65 -11.06 -4.64
CA VAL A 228 7.20 -9.79 -5.20
C VAL A 228 5.85 -9.96 -5.91
N GLU A 229 5.73 -10.96 -6.77
CA GLU A 229 4.49 -11.31 -7.48
C GLU A 229 3.34 -11.58 -6.49
N GLY A 230 3.53 -12.49 -5.54
CA GLY A 230 2.53 -12.79 -4.51
C GLY A 230 2.16 -11.59 -3.66
N GLY A 231 3.13 -10.70 -3.37
CA GLY A 231 2.89 -9.43 -2.68
C GLY A 231 2.03 -8.46 -3.49
N ALA A 232 2.28 -8.37 -4.78
CA ALA A 232 1.52 -7.50 -5.69
C ALA A 232 0.09 -7.99 -5.91
N ILE A 233 -0.12 -9.30 -6.11
CA ILE A 233 -1.47 -9.89 -6.23
C ILE A 233 -2.28 -9.67 -4.95
N GLN A 234 -1.67 -9.89 -3.79
CA GLN A 234 -2.30 -9.62 -2.50
C GLN A 234 -2.67 -8.13 -2.34
N ALA A 235 -1.76 -7.23 -2.69
CA ALA A 235 -2.02 -5.80 -2.63
C ALA A 235 -3.13 -5.37 -3.60
N ALA A 236 -3.20 -5.95 -4.79
CA ALA A 236 -4.30 -5.70 -5.73
C ALA A 236 -5.66 -6.11 -5.14
N SER A 237 -5.71 -7.26 -4.44
CA SER A 237 -6.91 -7.70 -3.72
C SER A 237 -7.32 -6.71 -2.64
N TRP A 238 -6.41 -6.26 -1.80
CA TRP A 238 -6.67 -5.25 -0.76
C TRP A 238 -7.11 -3.90 -1.33
N THR A 239 -6.50 -3.52 -2.44
CA THR A 239 -6.78 -2.23 -3.07
C THR A 239 -8.17 -2.18 -3.71
N LEU A 240 -8.70 -3.31 -4.18
CA LEU A 240 -9.92 -3.34 -4.97
C LEU A 240 -11.12 -3.96 -4.27
N LYS A 241 -10.91 -4.87 -3.29
CA LYS A 241 -12.00 -5.72 -2.78
C LYS A 241 -12.10 -5.80 -1.27
N GLU A 242 -10.97 -5.90 -0.55
CA GLU A 242 -10.98 -6.37 0.83
C GLU A 242 -11.25 -5.22 1.83
N ALA A 243 -12.33 -5.36 2.57
CA ALA A 243 -12.66 -4.52 3.71
C ALA A 243 -13.43 -5.31 4.74
N VAL A 244 -13.11 -5.14 6.02
CA VAL A 244 -13.82 -5.75 7.13
C VAL A 244 -15.03 -4.88 7.50
N ARG A 245 -16.21 -5.47 7.49
CA ARG A 245 -17.44 -4.83 7.97
C ARG A 245 -17.76 -5.30 9.39
N PHE A 246 -18.07 -4.37 10.26
CA PHE A 246 -18.38 -4.66 11.65
C PHE A 246 -19.34 -3.63 12.23
N ASP A 247 -20.03 -4.02 13.28
CA ASP A 247 -20.86 -3.14 14.10
C ASP A 247 -20.37 -3.14 15.56
N ARG A 248 -21.15 -2.58 16.45
CA ARG A 248 -20.78 -2.52 17.88
C ARG A 248 -20.72 -3.88 18.58
N THR A 249 -21.24 -4.93 17.97
CA THR A 249 -21.43 -6.25 18.59
C THR A 249 -20.59 -7.33 17.95
N ARG A 250 -20.28 -7.23 16.66
CA ARG A 250 -19.64 -8.31 15.91
C ARG A 250 -19.00 -7.83 14.59
N VAL A 251 -18.11 -8.67 14.07
CA VAL A 251 -17.71 -8.65 12.66
C VAL A 251 -18.86 -9.21 11.82
N ALA A 252 -19.29 -8.48 10.80
CA ALA A 252 -20.39 -8.88 9.92
C ALA A 252 -19.96 -9.93 8.89
N ASP A 253 -18.69 -9.89 8.51
CA ASP A 253 -18.11 -10.80 7.51
C ASP A 253 -17.80 -12.15 8.12
N ARG A 254 -18.35 -13.24 7.50
CA ARG A 254 -18.24 -14.60 8.03
C ARG A 254 -17.65 -15.61 7.03
N GLY A 255 -17.50 -15.23 5.77
CA GLY A 255 -17.04 -16.13 4.72
C GLY A 255 -16.60 -15.37 3.48
N TRP A 256 -16.20 -16.12 2.46
CA TRP A 256 -15.70 -15.56 1.21
C TRP A 256 -16.73 -14.73 0.43
N GLU A 257 -18.02 -14.95 0.65
CA GLU A 257 -19.08 -14.16 0.00
C GLU A 257 -19.18 -12.76 0.57
N SER A 258 -18.97 -12.64 1.89
CA SER A 258 -19.05 -11.35 2.60
C SER A 258 -17.70 -10.63 2.67
N TYR A 259 -16.59 -11.36 2.60
CA TYR A 259 -15.23 -10.85 2.52
C TYR A 259 -14.56 -11.34 1.23
N PRO A 260 -14.86 -10.72 0.09
CA PRO A 260 -14.33 -11.16 -1.19
C PRO A 260 -12.85 -10.87 -1.33
N ILE A 261 -12.13 -11.78 -1.96
CA ILE A 261 -10.74 -11.62 -2.40
C ILE A 261 -10.68 -11.74 -3.93
N LEU A 262 -9.55 -11.41 -4.54
CA LEU A 262 -9.33 -11.70 -5.96
C LEU A 262 -9.45 -13.20 -6.24
N ARG A 263 -10.25 -13.56 -7.24
CA ARG A 263 -10.37 -14.93 -7.77
C ARG A 263 -9.27 -15.17 -8.81
N PHE A 264 -8.96 -16.42 -9.12
CA PHE A 264 -7.98 -16.78 -10.15
C PHE A 264 -8.25 -16.12 -11.51
N SER A 265 -9.52 -15.97 -11.88
CA SER A 265 -9.93 -15.31 -13.13
C SER A 265 -9.73 -13.80 -13.15
N GLU A 266 -9.47 -13.19 -11.99
CA GLU A 266 -9.29 -11.75 -11.81
C GLU A 266 -7.81 -11.37 -11.60
N VAL A 267 -6.94 -12.37 -11.41
CA VAL A 267 -5.51 -12.16 -11.22
C VAL A 267 -4.91 -11.50 -12.46
N PRO A 268 -4.20 -10.36 -12.31
CA PRO A 268 -3.54 -9.70 -13.43
C PRO A 268 -2.37 -10.52 -13.97
N ARG A 269 -1.96 -10.25 -15.20
CA ARG A 269 -0.64 -10.68 -15.67
C ARG A 269 0.43 -9.91 -14.87
N VAL A 270 1.32 -10.62 -14.21
CA VAL A 270 2.41 -10.03 -13.43
C VAL A 270 3.75 -10.34 -14.09
N GLU A 271 4.56 -9.31 -14.26
CA GLU A 271 5.92 -9.41 -14.82
C GLU A 271 6.89 -8.81 -13.81
N VAL A 272 7.80 -9.60 -13.29
CA VAL A 272 8.79 -9.17 -12.29
C VAL A 272 10.19 -9.19 -12.89
N GLU A 273 10.92 -8.10 -12.73
CA GLU A 273 12.37 -8.03 -12.94
C GLU A 273 13.07 -7.84 -11.60
N VAL A 274 14.00 -8.73 -11.29
CA VAL A 274 14.87 -8.61 -10.13
C VAL A 274 16.20 -8.04 -10.59
N LEU A 275 16.50 -6.80 -10.17
CA LEU A 275 17.77 -6.14 -10.48
C LEU A 275 18.87 -6.72 -9.57
N GLN A 276 19.80 -7.45 -10.14
CA GLN A 276 20.94 -8.01 -9.41
C GLN A 276 21.96 -6.94 -9.03
N ARG A 277 22.44 -6.99 -7.79
CA ARG A 277 23.47 -6.12 -7.23
C ARG A 277 24.46 -6.97 -6.45
N GLU A 278 25.44 -7.56 -7.14
CA GLU A 278 26.37 -8.51 -6.53
C GLU A 278 27.18 -7.91 -5.39
N GLU A 279 27.50 -6.60 -5.47
CA GLU A 279 28.28 -5.86 -4.47
C GLU A 279 27.44 -5.31 -3.31
N GLU A 280 26.11 -5.43 -3.37
CA GLU A 280 25.21 -4.88 -2.36
C GLU A 280 24.74 -5.96 -1.39
N ALA A 281 24.61 -5.58 -0.12
CA ALA A 281 24.08 -6.50 0.89
C ALA A 281 22.62 -6.92 0.55
N SER A 282 22.33 -8.21 0.75
CA SER A 282 20.98 -8.74 0.62
C SER A 282 20.02 -8.10 1.63
N VAL A 283 18.83 -7.72 1.18
CA VAL A 283 17.73 -7.26 2.03
C VAL A 283 16.47 -8.06 1.78
N GLY A 284 15.50 -7.99 2.70
CA GLY A 284 14.26 -8.77 2.61
C GLY A 284 13.36 -8.32 1.46
N ALA A 285 12.81 -9.27 0.70
CA ALA A 285 11.92 -9.06 -0.44
C ALA A 285 10.43 -9.18 -0.09
N GLY A 286 10.08 -9.73 1.07
CA GLY A 286 8.72 -10.24 1.37
C GLY A 286 7.63 -9.17 1.45
N GLU A 287 7.95 -7.90 1.63
CA GLU A 287 6.99 -6.83 1.93
C GLU A 287 7.21 -5.55 1.08
N ALA A 288 7.96 -5.64 -0.01
CA ALA A 288 8.36 -4.47 -0.79
C ALA A 288 7.30 -4.02 -1.80
N ALA A 289 6.48 -4.94 -2.32
CA ALA A 289 5.59 -4.68 -3.46
C ALA A 289 4.24 -4.06 -3.07
N GLN A 290 3.77 -4.21 -1.82
CA GLN A 290 2.40 -3.91 -1.44
C GLN A 290 2.03 -2.43 -1.62
N GLY A 291 2.81 -1.54 -1.05
CA GLY A 291 2.57 -0.10 -1.15
C GLY A 291 2.66 0.42 -2.58
N PRO A 292 3.77 0.15 -3.31
CA PRO A 292 3.89 0.53 -4.71
C PRO A 292 2.76 0.00 -5.62
N THR A 293 2.27 -1.22 -5.39
CA THR A 293 1.18 -1.79 -6.18
C THR A 293 -0.14 -1.07 -5.92
N ALA A 294 -0.49 -0.79 -4.66
CA ALA A 294 -1.69 -0.04 -4.32
C ALA A 294 -1.68 1.35 -4.97
N ALA A 295 -0.56 2.04 -4.87
CA ALA A 295 -0.37 3.35 -5.48
C ALA A 295 -0.45 3.31 -7.01
N ALA A 296 0.23 2.35 -7.65
CA ALA A 296 0.19 2.21 -9.10
C ALA A 296 -1.23 1.96 -9.62
N ILE A 297 -2.02 1.12 -8.93
CA ILE A 297 -3.42 0.85 -9.28
C ILE A 297 -4.27 2.13 -9.13
N ALA A 298 -4.14 2.85 -8.01
CA ALA A 298 -4.89 4.09 -7.76
C ALA A 298 -4.55 5.19 -8.78
N ASN A 299 -3.26 5.32 -9.13
CA ASN A 299 -2.79 6.24 -10.16
C ASN A 299 -3.27 5.85 -11.56
N ALA A 300 -3.37 4.55 -11.84
CA ALA A 300 -3.95 4.04 -13.09
C ALA A 300 -5.47 4.31 -13.18
N VAL A 301 -6.19 4.15 -12.07
CA VAL A 301 -7.63 4.51 -12.00
C VAL A 301 -7.80 6.01 -12.23
N ARG A 302 -7.01 6.86 -11.55
CA ARG A 302 -7.03 8.32 -11.77
C ARG A 302 -6.78 8.68 -13.24
N ASP A 303 -5.87 7.98 -13.88
CA ASP A 303 -5.53 8.15 -15.28
C ASP A 303 -6.67 7.74 -16.24
N ALA A 304 -7.41 6.67 -15.87
CA ALA A 304 -8.51 6.14 -16.68
C ALA A 304 -9.76 7.05 -16.65
N ILE A 305 -10.08 7.65 -15.49
CA ILE A 305 -11.36 8.32 -15.27
C ILE A 305 -11.26 9.80 -14.91
N GLY A 306 -10.04 10.32 -14.73
CA GLY A 306 -9.85 11.72 -14.35
C GLY A 306 -10.05 12.03 -12.85
N VAL A 307 -10.59 11.14 -12.04
CA VAL A 307 -10.97 11.36 -10.64
C VAL A 307 -10.04 10.64 -9.67
N ARG A 308 -9.67 11.28 -8.55
CA ARG A 308 -8.84 10.69 -7.51
C ARG A 308 -9.68 10.02 -6.42
N VAL A 309 -9.62 8.69 -6.34
CA VAL A 309 -10.19 7.93 -5.21
C VAL A 309 -9.15 7.84 -4.10
N ARG A 310 -9.49 8.35 -2.92
CA ARG A 310 -8.58 8.41 -1.75
C ARG A 310 -8.84 7.32 -0.72
N ASP A 311 -9.94 6.61 -0.82
CA ASP A 311 -10.36 5.57 0.12
C ASP A 311 -10.22 4.17 -0.47
N LEU A 312 -9.66 3.25 0.29
CA LEU A 312 -9.53 1.84 -0.07
C LEU A 312 -10.60 0.98 0.63
N PRO A 313 -11.06 -0.09 -0.02
CA PRO A 313 -10.79 -0.52 -1.40
C PRO A 313 -11.45 0.39 -2.45
N ILE A 314 -10.89 0.45 -3.66
CA ILE A 314 -11.44 1.25 -4.77
C ILE A 314 -12.62 0.49 -5.39
N THR A 315 -13.80 0.70 -4.82
CA THR A 315 -15.06 0.09 -5.29
C THR A 315 -15.83 1.05 -6.22
N ALA A 316 -16.82 0.52 -6.93
CA ALA A 316 -17.67 1.33 -7.80
C ALA A 316 -18.39 2.45 -7.03
N GLU A 317 -18.83 2.18 -5.78
CA GLU A 317 -19.47 3.18 -4.92
C GLU A 317 -18.51 4.30 -4.54
N ARG A 318 -17.25 3.97 -4.23
CA ARG A 318 -16.23 4.99 -3.88
C ARG A 318 -15.79 5.79 -5.08
N ILE A 319 -15.73 5.19 -6.26
CA ILE A 319 -15.51 5.92 -7.51
C ILE A 319 -16.63 6.91 -7.74
N ALA A 320 -17.90 6.48 -7.66
CA ALA A 320 -19.05 7.35 -7.83
C ALA A 320 -19.07 8.49 -6.79
N ALA A 321 -18.78 8.19 -5.53
CA ALA A 321 -18.70 9.20 -4.48
C ALA A 321 -17.60 10.24 -4.74
N ALA A 322 -16.42 9.80 -5.21
CA ALA A 322 -15.30 10.67 -5.55
C ALA A 322 -15.64 11.57 -6.76
N THR A 323 -16.32 11.03 -7.78
CA THR A 323 -16.77 11.79 -8.94
C THR A 323 -17.73 12.90 -8.54
N LEU A 324 -18.74 12.58 -7.73
CA LEU A 324 -19.71 13.58 -7.25
C LEU A 324 -19.05 14.66 -6.38
N ALA A 325 -18.06 14.30 -5.57
CA ALA A 325 -17.32 15.25 -4.74
C ALA A 325 -16.47 16.22 -5.59
N GLU A 326 -15.86 15.75 -6.67
CA GLU A 326 -15.06 16.58 -7.59
C GLU A 326 -15.97 17.53 -8.42
N GLU A 327 -17.12 17.05 -8.90
CA GLU A 327 -18.13 17.87 -9.58
C GLU A 327 -18.64 19.00 -8.68
N ALA A 328 -18.90 18.73 -7.40
CA ALA A 328 -19.36 19.72 -6.43
C ALA A 328 -18.29 20.78 -6.09
N GLN A 329 -17.00 20.50 -6.26
CA GLN A 329 -15.92 21.47 -6.06
C GLN A 329 -15.67 22.36 -7.27
N THR A 330 -16.10 21.93 -8.45
CA THR A 330 -15.93 22.65 -9.73
C THR A 330 -17.15 23.48 -10.12
N ALA A 331 -18.30 23.28 -9.48
CA ALA A 331 -19.55 24.04 -9.64
C ALA A 331 -19.61 25.26 -8.72
#